data_02946e872a67054ce643d2ec7300a35d
#
_entry.id   02946e872a67054ce643d2ec7300a35d
#
_cell.length_a   1.000
_cell.length_b   1.000
_cell.length_c   1.000
_cell.angle_alpha   90.00
_cell.angle_beta   90.00
_cell.angle_gamma   90.00
#
_symmetry.space_group_name_H-M   'P 1'
#
loop_
_entity.id
_entity.type
_entity.pdbx_description
1 polymer ?
#
loop_
_entity_poly.entity_id
_entity_poly.type
_entity_poly.pdbx_seq_one_letter_code
_entity_poly.pdbx_strand_id
1 'polypeptide(L)'
;MIDTTVFQDKTAVYYTLGCKLNFSETSTIGKTLKEAGVRTARRGEKADICVINTCSVTEVADKKCRQAIHRLVKNHPGAFVVVTGCYAQLKPEQVAAIEGVDVVLGAEEKGRLMDYLGDLQKHEKGEAVTSAFKDIRSFAPSCSRGDRTRYFLKVQDGCDYFCSYCTIPFARGRSRNGRIEDIVAQARQAAEEGGKEIVITGVNIGDFGKTTGESFFDLVKALDQVEGIERYRISSIEPNLLTDEIIEYVAQSRAFMPHFHIPLQSGCDEVLKLMRRRYDTALFAHKIQKIKDVMPHAFIGVDVIVGTRGETEEYFNQAYEFLKGLDVTQLHVFSYSERPGTQALKIDHVVSPEEKHRRSQLLLALSDEKTRAFYASHIGQETVVLMEKSKPGTPMHGFTDNYVRVELPYDLSLDNQLVRVRLGEFNEDGTALLGTIL
;
A
#
# COMPACT_ATOMS: atom_id res chain seq x y z
N MET A 1 -12.68 -14.23 -29.05
CA MET A 1 -11.20 -14.24 -28.86
C MET A 1 -10.71 -12.89 -29.32
N ILE A 2 -9.92 -12.21 -28.45
CA ILE A 2 -9.29 -10.93 -28.81
C ILE A 2 -8.21 -11.24 -29.84
N ASP A 3 -8.19 -10.49 -30.96
CA ASP A 3 -7.10 -10.59 -31.90
C ASP A 3 -5.83 -9.98 -31.30
N THR A 4 -4.92 -10.84 -30.84
CA THR A 4 -3.68 -10.39 -30.21
C THR A 4 -2.60 -9.96 -31.18
N THR A 5 -2.83 -10.11 -32.52
CA THR A 5 -1.85 -9.71 -33.53
C THR A 5 -1.62 -8.19 -33.56
N VAL A 6 -2.64 -7.41 -33.16
CA VAL A 6 -2.55 -5.94 -33.02
C VAL A 6 -1.50 -5.50 -32.00
N PHE A 7 -1.21 -6.34 -31.01
CA PHE A 7 -0.30 -6.04 -29.91
C PHE A 7 1.14 -6.46 -30.14
N GLN A 8 1.41 -7.22 -31.21
CA GLN A 8 2.77 -7.64 -31.55
C GLN A 8 3.65 -6.44 -31.83
N ASP A 9 4.86 -6.46 -31.24
CA ASP A 9 5.86 -5.40 -31.35
C ASP A 9 5.46 -4.02 -30.77
N LYS A 10 4.29 -3.93 -30.13
CA LYS A 10 3.87 -2.72 -29.45
C LYS A 10 4.63 -2.51 -28.14
N THR A 11 4.67 -1.26 -27.73
CA THR A 11 5.33 -0.83 -26.50
C THR A 11 4.36 -0.20 -25.52
N ALA A 12 4.55 -0.47 -24.23
CA ALA A 12 3.74 0.15 -23.18
C ALA A 12 4.60 0.84 -22.12
N VAL A 13 4.07 1.93 -21.58
CA VAL A 13 4.58 2.60 -20.38
C VAL A 13 3.53 2.55 -19.28
N TYR A 14 4.00 2.30 -18.07
CA TYR A 14 3.16 2.19 -16.87
C TYR A 14 3.49 3.30 -15.89
N TYR A 15 2.47 3.95 -15.36
CA TYR A 15 2.63 4.95 -14.33
C TYR A 15 1.65 4.69 -13.18
N THR A 16 2.19 4.45 -11.98
CA THR A 16 1.37 4.10 -10.82
C THR A 16 1.49 5.18 -9.75
N LEU A 17 0.34 5.66 -9.32
CA LEU A 17 0.19 6.56 -8.18
C LEU A 17 -0.57 5.82 -7.06
N GLY A 18 -0.20 6.11 -5.82
CA GLY A 18 -0.93 5.64 -4.65
C GLY A 18 -0.27 4.51 -3.88
N CYS A 19 -1.04 3.48 -3.56
CA CYS A 19 -0.69 2.46 -2.58
C CYS A 19 -0.07 1.19 -3.19
N LYS A 20 0.40 0.29 -2.31
CA LYS A 20 0.93 -1.04 -2.68
C LYS A 20 -0.04 -1.84 -3.55
N LEU A 21 -1.36 -1.67 -3.31
CA LEU A 21 -2.41 -2.32 -4.09
C LEU A 21 -2.41 -1.86 -5.55
N ASN A 22 -2.29 -0.56 -5.81
CA ASN A 22 -2.19 -0.03 -7.17
C ASN A 22 -0.93 -0.55 -7.87
N PHE A 23 0.19 -0.65 -7.16
CA PHE A 23 1.43 -1.22 -7.73
C PHE A 23 1.27 -2.68 -8.12
N SER A 24 0.67 -3.51 -7.26
CA SER A 24 0.36 -4.90 -7.54
C SER A 24 -0.53 -5.04 -8.79
N GLU A 25 -1.59 -4.24 -8.87
CA GLU A 25 -2.52 -4.24 -10.00
C GLU A 25 -1.84 -3.82 -11.31
N THR A 26 -1.03 -2.77 -11.29
CA THR A 26 -0.30 -2.31 -12.49
C THR A 26 0.72 -3.35 -12.96
N SER A 27 1.40 -4.02 -12.05
CA SER A 27 2.35 -5.09 -12.39
C SER A 27 1.63 -6.25 -13.09
N THR A 28 0.44 -6.63 -12.63
CA THR A 28 -0.39 -7.66 -13.26
C THR A 28 -0.87 -7.23 -14.66
N ILE A 29 -1.32 -5.98 -14.81
CA ILE A 29 -1.67 -5.43 -16.14
C ILE A 29 -0.47 -5.50 -17.07
N GLY A 30 0.72 -5.12 -16.60
CA GLY A 30 1.95 -5.21 -17.40
C GLY A 30 2.28 -6.63 -17.81
N LYS A 31 2.05 -7.62 -16.97
CA LYS A 31 2.22 -9.03 -17.30
C LYS A 31 1.24 -9.48 -18.38
N THR A 32 -0.04 -9.15 -18.25
CA THR A 32 -1.09 -9.48 -19.25
C THR A 32 -0.75 -8.89 -20.62
N LEU A 33 -0.31 -7.62 -20.67
CA LEU A 33 0.12 -6.99 -21.91
C LEU A 33 1.37 -7.66 -22.51
N LYS A 34 2.34 -8.05 -21.67
CA LYS A 34 3.53 -8.78 -22.12
C LYS A 34 3.19 -10.15 -22.71
N GLU A 35 2.28 -10.87 -22.09
CA GLU A 35 1.77 -12.15 -22.61
C GLU A 35 1.06 -12.00 -23.96
N ALA A 36 0.46 -10.83 -24.22
CA ALA A 36 -0.13 -10.48 -25.53
C ALA A 36 0.89 -9.99 -26.57
N GLY A 37 2.19 -9.89 -26.23
CA GLY A 37 3.25 -9.47 -27.15
C GLY A 37 3.72 -8.01 -26.98
N VAL A 38 3.15 -7.26 -26.02
CA VAL A 38 3.55 -5.88 -25.74
C VAL A 38 4.79 -5.86 -24.85
N ARG A 39 5.84 -5.17 -25.26
CA ARG A 39 7.02 -4.96 -24.41
C ARG A 39 6.96 -3.63 -23.65
N THR A 40 7.66 -3.56 -22.54
CA THR A 40 7.82 -2.28 -21.84
C THR A 40 8.73 -1.35 -22.64
N ALA A 41 8.32 -0.10 -22.83
CA ALA A 41 9.09 0.93 -23.50
C ALA A 41 10.41 1.22 -22.75
N ARG A 42 11.50 1.41 -23.46
CA ARG A 42 12.80 1.80 -22.91
C ARG A 42 12.77 3.28 -22.50
N ARG A 43 13.70 3.66 -21.65
CA ARG A 43 13.80 5.07 -21.22
C ARG A 43 14.03 5.99 -22.45
N GLY A 44 13.14 6.97 -22.62
CA GLY A 44 13.16 7.91 -23.75
C GLY A 44 12.48 7.43 -25.02
N GLU A 45 12.01 6.18 -25.07
CA GLU A 45 11.23 5.63 -26.16
C GLU A 45 9.79 6.11 -26.13
N LYS A 46 9.18 6.37 -27.29
CA LYS A 46 7.74 6.62 -27.39
C LYS A 46 7.00 5.30 -27.23
N ALA A 47 5.97 5.31 -26.39
CA ALA A 47 5.12 4.13 -26.21
C ALA A 47 3.89 4.19 -27.11
N ASP A 48 3.39 3.01 -27.50
CA ASP A 48 2.10 2.85 -28.19
C ASP A 48 0.93 2.85 -27.22
N ILE A 49 1.15 2.37 -25.98
CA ILE A 49 0.15 2.27 -24.92
C ILE A 49 0.65 2.95 -23.66
N CYS A 50 -0.16 3.79 -23.04
CA CYS A 50 0.08 4.36 -21.73
C CYS A 50 -0.96 3.83 -20.72
N VAL A 51 -0.54 3.19 -19.65
CA VAL A 51 -1.42 2.75 -18.57
C VAL A 51 -1.13 3.53 -17.30
N ILE A 52 -2.15 4.23 -16.77
CA ILE A 52 -2.02 5.06 -15.58
C ILE A 52 -2.96 4.55 -14.50
N ASN A 53 -2.41 4.09 -13.38
CA ASN A 53 -3.18 3.70 -12.21
C ASN A 53 -3.17 4.83 -11.17
N THR A 54 -4.35 5.31 -10.81
CA THR A 54 -4.56 6.58 -10.10
C THR A 54 -4.99 6.39 -8.65
N CYS A 55 -4.69 7.39 -7.82
CA CYS A 55 -5.06 7.46 -6.41
C CYS A 55 -6.02 8.63 -6.16
N SER A 56 -6.88 8.53 -5.13
CA SER A 56 -7.86 9.58 -4.78
C SER A 56 -8.11 9.68 -3.26
N VAL A 57 -7.10 9.36 -2.44
CA VAL A 57 -7.26 9.46 -0.97
C VAL A 57 -7.26 10.91 -0.47
N THR A 58 -6.66 11.84 -1.23
CA THR A 58 -6.63 13.28 -0.93
C THR A 58 -6.83 14.10 -2.19
N GLU A 59 -7.18 15.38 -2.05
CA GLU A 59 -7.26 16.31 -3.18
C GLU A 59 -5.90 16.53 -3.86
N VAL A 60 -4.83 16.55 -3.06
CA VAL A 60 -3.45 16.62 -3.57
C VAL A 60 -3.13 15.41 -4.45
N ALA A 61 -3.62 14.22 -4.08
CA ALA A 61 -3.46 13.02 -4.90
C ALA A 61 -4.19 13.16 -6.23
N ASP A 62 -5.43 13.66 -6.24
CA ASP A 62 -6.20 13.94 -7.48
C ASP A 62 -5.44 14.90 -8.40
N LYS A 63 -4.88 15.99 -7.84
CA LYS A 63 -4.06 16.96 -8.60
C LYS A 63 -2.82 16.31 -9.21
N LYS A 64 -2.11 15.49 -8.44
CA LYS A 64 -0.93 14.73 -8.93
C LYS A 64 -1.32 13.75 -10.04
N CYS A 65 -2.49 13.12 -9.95
CA CYS A 65 -3.00 12.24 -11.01
C CYS A 65 -3.22 13.01 -12.31
N ARG A 66 -3.92 14.15 -12.28
CA ARG A 66 -4.12 14.98 -13.49
C ARG A 66 -2.80 15.42 -14.11
N GLN A 67 -1.85 15.89 -13.29
CA GLN A 67 -0.51 16.27 -13.77
C GLN A 67 0.23 15.11 -14.42
N ALA A 68 0.12 13.90 -13.85
CA ALA A 68 0.76 12.71 -14.41
C ALA A 68 0.13 12.32 -15.75
N ILE A 69 -1.19 12.37 -15.88
CA ILE A 69 -1.90 12.09 -17.13
C ILE A 69 -1.44 13.06 -18.22
N HIS A 70 -1.50 14.38 -17.98
CA HIS A 70 -1.05 15.38 -18.96
C HIS A 70 0.41 15.18 -19.37
N ARG A 71 1.29 14.87 -18.42
CA ARG A 71 2.71 14.60 -18.71
C ARG A 71 2.89 13.38 -19.59
N LEU A 72 2.18 12.29 -19.36
CA LEU A 72 2.28 11.07 -20.16
C LEU A 72 1.73 11.26 -21.56
N VAL A 73 0.58 11.91 -21.72
CA VAL A 73 0.02 12.28 -23.02
C VAL A 73 1.01 13.12 -23.83
N LYS A 74 1.62 14.13 -23.20
CA LYS A 74 2.63 15.00 -23.84
C LYS A 74 3.89 14.23 -24.25
N ASN A 75 4.34 13.29 -23.40
CA ASN A 75 5.59 12.55 -23.65
C ASN A 75 5.41 11.43 -24.68
N HIS A 76 4.20 10.91 -24.87
CA HIS A 76 3.87 9.81 -25.78
C HIS A 76 2.72 10.22 -26.72
N PRO A 77 2.93 11.20 -27.61
CA PRO A 77 1.90 11.67 -28.53
C PRO A 77 1.51 10.50 -29.46
N GLY A 78 0.21 10.30 -29.64
CA GLY A 78 -0.33 9.20 -30.43
C GLY A 78 -0.49 7.87 -29.69
N ALA A 79 0.02 7.72 -28.46
CA ALA A 79 -0.21 6.54 -27.63
C ALA A 79 -1.69 6.38 -27.27
N PHE A 80 -2.18 5.14 -27.21
CA PHE A 80 -3.47 4.81 -26.62
C PHE A 80 -3.37 4.91 -25.09
N VAL A 81 -4.16 5.79 -24.48
CA VAL A 81 -4.05 6.14 -23.06
C VAL A 81 -5.20 5.56 -22.26
N VAL A 82 -4.87 4.64 -21.36
CA VAL A 82 -5.80 4.02 -20.41
C VAL A 82 -5.55 4.56 -19.02
N VAL A 83 -6.60 5.08 -18.38
CA VAL A 83 -6.55 5.54 -17.00
C VAL A 83 -7.45 4.66 -16.13
N THR A 84 -6.92 4.16 -15.01
CA THR A 84 -7.66 3.35 -14.04
C THR A 84 -7.33 3.77 -12.60
N GLY A 85 -7.89 3.08 -11.62
CA GLY A 85 -7.64 3.30 -10.20
C GLY A 85 -8.71 4.13 -9.50
N CYS A 86 -8.42 4.55 -8.26
CA CYS A 86 -9.45 5.17 -7.41
C CYS A 86 -9.97 6.51 -7.93
N TYR A 87 -9.10 7.35 -8.51
CA TYR A 87 -9.53 8.63 -9.09
C TYR A 87 -10.37 8.42 -10.35
N ALA A 88 -9.97 7.48 -11.21
CA ALA A 88 -10.72 7.09 -12.38
C ALA A 88 -12.14 6.59 -12.03
N GLN A 89 -12.26 5.76 -11.00
CA GLN A 89 -13.56 5.25 -10.52
C GLN A 89 -14.45 6.34 -9.91
N LEU A 90 -13.88 7.27 -9.13
CA LEU A 90 -14.66 8.30 -8.42
C LEU A 90 -15.06 9.48 -9.30
N LYS A 91 -14.29 9.78 -10.35
CA LYS A 91 -14.50 10.93 -11.24
C LYS A 91 -14.26 10.55 -12.71
N PRO A 92 -14.95 9.52 -13.22
CA PRO A 92 -14.67 8.97 -14.55
C PRO A 92 -14.83 9.99 -15.67
N GLU A 93 -15.91 10.76 -15.68
CA GLU A 93 -16.18 11.78 -16.70
C GLU A 93 -15.15 12.91 -16.69
N GLN A 94 -14.68 13.30 -15.49
CA GLN A 94 -13.66 14.32 -15.35
C GLN A 94 -12.31 13.84 -15.92
N VAL A 95 -12.00 12.56 -15.75
CA VAL A 95 -10.77 11.96 -16.28
C VAL A 95 -10.88 11.73 -17.78
N ALA A 96 -12.04 11.27 -18.27
CA ALA A 96 -12.30 11.08 -19.71
C ALA A 96 -12.28 12.40 -20.50
N ALA A 97 -12.61 13.52 -19.85
CA ALA A 97 -12.54 14.84 -20.47
C ALA A 97 -11.11 15.40 -20.61
N ILE A 98 -10.09 14.73 -20.05
CA ILE A 98 -8.69 15.15 -20.22
C ILE A 98 -8.26 14.81 -21.66
N GLU A 99 -7.83 15.82 -22.38
CA GLU A 99 -7.37 15.67 -23.77
C GLU A 99 -6.27 14.59 -23.89
N GLY A 100 -6.44 13.68 -24.81
CA GLY A 100 -5.51 12.58 -25.08
C GLY A 100 -5.75 11.31 -24.25
N VAL A 101 -6.71 11.30 -23.33
CA VAL A 101 -7.20 10.06 -22.70
C VAL A 101 -8.15 9.35 -23.65
N ASP A 102 -7.98 8.04 -23.85
CA ASP A 102 -8.85 7.24 -24.71
C ASP A 102 -9.89 6.47 -23.92
N VAL A 103 -9.45 5.78 -22.85
CA VAL A 103 -10.35 4.95 -22.03
C VAL A 103 -10.07 5.15 -20.54
N VAL A 104 -11.15 5.27 -19.76
CA VAL A 104 -11.14 5.30 -18.30
C VAL A 104 -11.82 4.05 -17.78
N LEU A 105 -11.08 3.19 -17.08
CA LEU A 105 -11.58 1.92 -16.56
C LEU A 105 -11.79 1.98 -15.06
N GLY A 106 -12.97 1.56 -14.63
CA GLY A 106 -13.33 1.42 -13.23
C GLY A 106 -12.68 0.24 -12.53
N ALA A 107 -13.06 0.05 -11.27
CA ALA A 107 -12.51 -1.01 -10.42
C ALA A 107 -12.95 -2.41 -10.85
N GLU A 108 -14.14 -2.55 -11.44
CA GLU A 108 -14.64 -3.82 -11.99
C GLU A 108 -13.98 -4.14 -13.33
N GLU A 109 -13.82 -3.14 -14.18
CA GLU A 109 -13.39 -3.27 -15.57
C GLU A 109 -11.87 -3.45 -15.74
N LYS A 110 -11.07 -2.89 -14.84
CA LYS A 110 -9.59 -2.90 -14.96
C LYS A 110 -8.97 -4.30 -15.07
N GLY A 111 -9.61 -5.32 -14.50
CA GLY A 111 -9.16 -6.72 -14.58
C GLY A 111 -9.31 -7.33 -16.00
N ARG A 112 -10.11 -6.69 -16.85
CA ARG A 112 -10.35 -7.06 -18.25
C ARG A 112 -9.87 -5.98 -19.21
N LEU A 113 -8.77 -5.30 -18.87
CA LEU A 113 -8.22 -4.19 -19.66
C LEU A 113 -8.10 -4.53 -21.15
N MET A 114 -7.72 -5.76 -21.50
CA MET A 114 -7.56 -6.20 -22.89
C MET A 114 -8.84 -6.05 -23.73
N ASP A 115 -10.01 -6.19 -23.11
CA ASP A 115 -11.31 -6.07 -23.79
C ASP A 115 -11.59 -4.63 -24.29
N TYR A 116 -10.86 -3.66 -23.77
CA TYR A 116 -11.07 -2.22 -24.02
C TYR A 116 -9.96 -1.58 -24.86
N LEU A 117 -8.94 -2.33 -25.27
CA LEU A 117 -7.84 -1.78 -26.06
C LEU A 117 -8.17 -1.71 -27.57
N GLY A 118 -9.10 -2.54 -28.04
CA GLY A 118 -9.48 -2.59 -29.46
C GLY A 118 -8.27 -2.77 -30.38
N ASP A 119 -8.21 -1.96 -31.42
CA ASP A 119 -7.11 -1.89 -32.40
C ASP A 119 -6.11 -0.75 -32.09
N LEU A 120 -6.17 -0.19 -30.87
CA LEU A 120 -5.34 0.93 -30.38
C LEU A 120 -5.55 2.26 -31.16
N GLN A 121 -6.69 2.42 -31.84
CA GLN A 121 -7.01 3.71 -32.47
C GLN A 121 -7.36 4.76 -31.44
N LYS A 122 -6.78 5.96 -31.59
CA LYS A 122 -7.07 7.09 -30.74
C LYS A 122 -8.53 7.50 -30.84
N HIS A 123 -9.14 7.72 -29.67
CA HIS A 123 -10.49 8.26 -29.59
C HIS A 123 -10.46 9.79 -29.71
N GLU A 124 -11.44 10.38 -30.38
CA GLU A 124 -11.62 11.86 -30.41
C GLU A 124 -11.95 12.39 -29.02
N LYS A 125 -12.66 11.59 -28.21
CA LYS A 125 -13.05 11.88 -26.83
C LYS A 125 -12.89 10.62 -26.00
N GLY A 126 -12.34 10.78 -24.79
CA GLY A 126 -12.19 9.67 -23.87
C GLY A 126 -13.53 9.04 -23.48
N GLU A 127 -13.55 7.71 -23.41
CA GLU A 127 -14.69 6.91 -22.96
C GLU A 127 -14.52 6.48 -21.52
N ALA A 128 -15.56 6.66 -20.70
CA ALA A 128 -15.57 6.20 -19.32
C ALA A 128 -16.40 4.91 -19.20
N VAL A 129 -15.74 3.82 -18.79
CA VAL A 129 -16.37 2.52 -18.56
C VAL A 129 -16.17 2.15 -17.09
N THR A 130 -17.22 2.38 -16.30
CA THR A 130 -17.18 2.18 -14.84
C THR A 130 -18.50 1.61 -14.33
N SER A 131 -18.42 0.63 -13.47
CA SER A 131 -19.57 0.09 -12.74
C SER A 131 -19.84 0.89 -11.48
N ALA A 132 -21.12 0.95 -11.04
CA ALA A 132 -21.44 1.55 -9.75
C ALA A 132 -20.75 0.77 -8.62
N PHE A 133 -20.36 1.45 -7.53
CA PHE A 133 -19.57 0.81 -6.45
C PHE A 133 -20.26 -0.43 -5.84
N LYS A 134 -21.60 -0.46 -5.84
CA LYS A 134 -22.39 -1.60 -5.34
C LYS A 134 -22.35 -2.83 -6.27
N ASP A 135 -21.95 -2.63 -7.51
CA ASP A 135 -21.90 -3.66 -8.56
C ASP A 135 -20.47 -4.17 -8.82
N ILE A 136 -19.48 -3.60 -8.12
CA ILE A 136 -18.10 -4.08 -8.13
C ILE A 136 -18.02 -5.37 -7.32
N ARG A 137 -17.89 -6.53 -7.99
CA ARG A 137 -17.94 -7.86 -7.38
C ARG A 137 -16.73 -8.73 -7.69
N SER A 138 -16.05 -8.48 -8.82
CA SER A 138 -14.90 -9.29 -9.23
C SER A 138 -13.69 -9.04 -8.30
N PHE A 139 -12.97 -10.12 -8.01
CA PHE A 139 -11.66 -10.05 -7.39
C PHE A 139 -10.62 -10.52 -8.42
N ALA A 140 -9.73 -9.62 -8.81
CA ALA A 140 -8.60 -9.96 -9.66
C ALA A 140 -7.36 -10.17 -8.77
N PRO A 141 -6.83 -11.41 -8.66
CA PRO A 141 -5.56 -11.66 -7.98
C PRO A 141 -4.46 -10.84 -8.60
N SER A 142 -3.57 -10.31 -7.81
CA SER A 142 -2.41 -9.58 -8.31
C SER A 142 -1.22 -9.69 -7.38
N CYS A 143 -0.02 -9.79 -7.99
CA CYS A 143 1.24 -9.78 -7.27
C CYS A 143 2.22 -8.92 -8.07
N SER A 144 2.88 -7.94 -7.42
CA SER A 144 3.95 -7.19 -8.08
C SER A 144 5.18 -8.08 -8.27
N ARG A 145 5.90 -7.92 -9.37
CA ARG A 145 7.01 -8.80 -9.73
C ARG A 145 8.10 -8.04 -10.47
N GLY A 146 9.35 -8.33 -10.12
CA GLY A 146 10.51 -7.86 -10.88
C GLY A 146 10.85 -6.37 -10.78
N ASP A 147 9.95 -5.55 -10.28
CA ASP A 147 10.13 -4.10 -10.19
C ASP A 147 10.84 -3.67 -8.90
N ARG A 148 10.75 -4.52 -7.86
CA ARG A 148 11.22 -4.24 -6.49
C ARG A 148 11.66 -5.53 -5.83
N THR A 149 12.51 -5.42 -4.81
CA THR A 149 12.96 -6.54 -3.97
C THR A 149 11.79 -7.17 -3.20
N ARG A 150 10.84 -6.33 -2.71
CA ARG A 150 9.65 -6.80 -1.99
C ARG A 150 8.45 -6.91 -2.92
N TYR A 151 7.78 -8.05 -2.91
CA TYR A 151 6.58 -8.34 -3.69
C TYR A 151 5.32 -7.89 -2.94
N PHE A 152 4.35 -7.32 -3.62
CA PHE A 152 3.07 -6.92 -3.05
C PHE A 152 1.99 -7.88 -3.52
N LEU A 153 1.49 -8.72 -2.62
CA LEU A 153 0.47 -9.73 -2.90
C LEU A 153 -0.90 -9.22 -2.48
N LYS A 154 -1.78 -8.98 -3.45
CA LYS A 154 -3.15 -8.57 -3.21
C LYS A 154 -3.98 -9.77 -2.78
N VAL A 155 -4.47 -9.73 -1.54
CA VAL A 155 -5.30 -10.80 -0.96
C VAL A 155 -6.76 -10.38 -0.79
N GLN A 156 -7.02 -9.06 -0.68
CA GLN A 156 -8.35 -8.51 -0.40
C GLN A 156 -8.51 -7.15 -1.10
N ASP A 157 -9.74 -6.77 -1.46
CA ASP A 157 -10.06 -5.49 -2.07
C ASP A 157 -11.42 -4.97 -1.55
N GLY A 158 -11.65 -3.65 -1.65
CA GLY A 158 -12.84 -3.01 -1.14
C GLY A 158 -12.94 -2.96 0.39
N CYS A 159 -13.99 -2.31 0.93
CA CYS A 159 -14.15 -2.15 2.37
C CYS A 159 -15.62 -1.95 2.75
N ASP A 160 -16.06 -2.55 3.86
CA ASP A 160 -17.42 -2.44 4.41
C ASP A 160 -17.52 -1.53 5.64
N TYR A 161 -16.45 -0.80 5.98
CA TYR A 161 -16.47 0.03 7.18
C TYR A 161 -17.21 1.35 6.98
N PHE A 162 -17.11 1.95 5.80
CA PHE A 162 -17.75 3.24 5.51
C PHE A 162 -17.46 4.30 6.58
N CYS A 163 -16.16 4.42 6.96
CA CYS A 163 -15.72 5.46 7.87
C CYS A 163 -16.15 6.83 7.35
N SER A 164 -16.49 7.75 8.25
CA SER A 164 -17.14 9.02 7.90
C SER A 164 -16.35 9.87 6.90
N TYR A 165 -15.04 9.74 6.86
CA TYR A 165 -14.11 10.52 6.04
C TYR A 165 -13.67 9.79 4.75
N CYS A 166 -13.98 8.50 4.61
CA CYS A 166 -13.33 7.62 3.63
C CYS A 166 -14.14 7.48 2.34
N THR A 167 -13.45 7.61 1.20
CA THR A 167 -14.03 7.39 -0.14
C THR A 167 -13.74 6.01 -0.72
N ILE A 168 -12.92 5.20 -0.06
CA ILE A 168 -12.46 3.91 -0.59
C ILE A 168 -13.60 2.92 -0.89
N PRO A 169 -14.67 2.79 -0.08
CA PRO A 169 -15.79 1.93 -0.44
C PRO A 169 -16.44 2.31 -1.77
N PHE A 170 -16.48 3.60 -2.10
CA PHE A 170 -17.03 4.08 -3.36
C PHE A 170 -16.08 3.91 -4.55
N ALA A 171 -14.76 3.92 -4.28
CA ALA A 171 -13.73 3.74 -5.29
C ALA A 171 -13.42 2.27 -5.59
N ARG A 172 -13.60 1.37 -4.62
CA ARG A 172 -13.17 -0.02 -4.73
C ARG A 172 -14.28 -1.04 -4.45
N GLY A 173 -15.49 -0.56 -4.08
CA GLY A 173 -16.62 -1.43 -3.76
C GLY A 173 -16.55 -2.06 -2.37
N ARG A 174 -17.42 -3.05 -2.17
CA ARG A 174 -17.51 -3.85 -0.95
C ARG A 174 -16.28 -4.74 -0.75
N SER A 175 -16.04 -5.15 0.49
CA SER A 175 -14.99 -6.09 0.84
C SER A 175 -15.16 -7.43 0.11
N ARG A 176 -14.11 -7.88 -0.56
CA ARG A 176 -14.05 -9.15 -1.30
C ARG A 176 -12.62 -9.67 -1.37
N ASN A 177 -12.47 -10.95 -1.60
CA ASN A 177 -11.18 -11.63 -1.60
C ASN A 177 -11.17 -12.79 -2.61
N GLY A 178 -9.98 -13.26 -2.95
CA GLY A 178 -9.77 -14.53 -3.64
C GLY A 178 -9.78 -15.72 -2.68
N ARG A 179 -9.74 -16.93 -3.23
CA ARG A 179 -9.58 -18.14 -2.43
C ARG A 179 -8.14 -18.29 -1.96
N ILE A 180 -7.96 -18.94 -0.83
CA ILE A 180 -6.61 -19.20 -0.28
C ILE A 180 -5.73 -19.91 -1.30
N GLU A 181 -6.27 -20.91 -2.00
CA GLU A 181 -5.53 -21.68 -3.02
C GLU A 181 -4.95 -20.80 -4.12
N ASP A 182 -5.72 -19.81 -4.63
CA ASP A 182 -5.30 -18.87 -5.67
C ASP A 182 -4.22 -17.91 -5.15
N ILE A 183 -4.36 -17.44 -3.92
CA ILE A 183 -3.40 -16.55 -3.27
C ILE A 183 -2.07 -17.29 -3.03
N VAL A 184 -2.13 -18.52 -2.53
CA VAL A 184 -0.96 -19.37 -2.31
C VAL A 184 -0.25 -19.69 -3.64
N ALA A 185 -1.00 -19.94 -4.72
CA ALA A 185 -0.42 -20.14 -6.05
C ALA A 185 0.37 -18.91 -6.52
N GLN A 186 -0.12 -17.69 -6.27
CA GLN A 186 0.61 -16.45 -6.55
C GLN A 186 1.90 -16.33 -5.72
N ALA A 187 1.84 -16.71 -4.44
CA ALA A 187 3.02 -16.70 -3.56
C ALA A 187 4.08 -17.70 -4.01
N ARG A 188 3.68 -18.92 -4.41
CA ARG A 188 4.60 -19.93 -4.98
C ARG A 188 5.27 -19.44 -6.25
N GLN A 189 4.49 -18.82 -7.16
CA GLN A 189 5.06 -18.25 -8.36
C GLN A 189 6.05 -17.12 -8.06
N ALA A 190 5.79 -16.29 -7.03
CA ALA A 190 6.74 -15.27 -6.59
C ALA A 190 8.05 -15.91 -6.05
N ALA A 191 7.96 -17.04 -5.33
CA ALA A 191 9.13 -17.79 -4.88
C ALA A 191 9.96 -18.35 -6.05
N GLU A 192 9.31 -18.96 -7.04
CA GLU A 192 9.94 -19.48 -8.27
C GLU A 192 10.68 -18.38 -9.05
N GLU A 193 10.16 -17.15 -9.03
CA GLU A 193 10.78 -15.97 -9.64
C GLU A 193 11.92 -15.36 -8.78
N GLY A 194 12.27 -15.98 -7.64
CA GLY A 194 13.34 -15.56 -6.74
C GLY A 194 12.95 -14.50 -5.70
N GLY A 195 11.65 -14.24 -5.53
CA GLY A 195 11.15 -13.37 -4.47
C GLY A 195 11.48 -13.91 -3.08
N LYS A 196 12.01 -13.05 -2.21
CA LYS A 196 12.38 -13.40 -0.82
C LYS A 196 11.37 -12.89 0.20
N GLU A 197 10.78 -11.74 -0.05
CA GLU A 197 9.82 -11.10 0.86
C GLU A 197 8.53 -10.72 0.14
N ILE A 198 7.40 -11.11 0.74
CA ILE A 198 6.06 -10.74 0.29
C ILE A 198 5.39 -9.86 1.34
N VAL A 199 4.86 -8.72 0.92
CA VAL A 199 3.97 -7.87 1.72
C VAL A 199 2.53 -8.19 1.34
N ILE A 200 1.79 -8.75 2.29
CA ILE A 200 0.36 -9.04 2.14
C ILE A 200 -0.38 -7.71 2.05
N THR A 201 -1.17 -7.51 1.00
CA THR A 201 -1.72 -6.22 0.64
C THR A 201 -3.23 -6.31 0.38
N GLY A 202 -3.96 -5.32 0.86
CA GLY A 202 -5.40 -5.14 0.65
C GLY A 202 -5.83 -3.78 1.16
N VAL A 203 -7.13 -3.53 1.13
CA VAL A 203 -7.75 -2.33 1.71
C VAL A 203 -8.01 -2.53 3.20
N ASN A 204 -8.56 -3.70 3.55
CA ASN A 204 -8.83 -4.14 4.92
C ASN A 204 -8.59 -5.65 4.96
N ILE A 205 -7.33 -6.05 5.08
CA ILE A 205 -6.92 -7.46 4.93
C ILE A 205 -7.53 -8.38 5.98
N GLY A 206 -7.86 -7.88 7.17
CA GLY A 206 -8.54 -8.64 8.21
C GLY A 206 -9.96 -9.06 7.85
N ASP A 207 -10.58 -8.40 6.85
CA ASP A 207 -11.88 -8.79 6.28
C ASP A 207 -11.79 -9.97 5.29
N PHE A 208 -10.60 -10.53 5.06
CA PHE A 208 -10.40 -11.68 4.18
C PHE A 208 -11.32 -12.84 4.57
N GLY A 209 -11.87 -13.50 3.57
CA GLY A 209 -12.76 -14.65 3.76
C GLY A 209 -14.25 -14.34 3.69
N LYS A 210 -14.69 -13.08 3.72
CA LYS A 210 -16.11 -12.71 3.67
C LYS A 210 -16.85 -13.26 2.45
N THR A 211 -16.17 -13.38 1.32
CA THR A 211 -16.78 -13.88 0.07
C THR A 211 -16.52 -15.35 -0.19
N THR A 212 -15.58 -15.98 0.51
CA THR A 212 -15.18 -17.38 0.29
C THR A 212 -15.48 -18.29 1.47
N GLY A 213 -15.82 -17.74 2.64
CA GLY A 213 -16.06 -18.50 3.88
C GLY A 213 -14.76 -18.96 4.58
N GLU A 214 -13.62 -18.52 4.10
CA GLU A 214 -12.29 -18.72 4.69
C GLU A 214 -12.00 -17.63 5.74
N SER A 215 -10.82 -17.64 6.39
CA SER A 215 -10.42 -16.57 7.31
C SER A 215 -9.03 -16.03 6.97
N PHE A 216 -8.73 -14.80 7.42
CA PHE A 216 -7.39 -14.25 7.30
C PHE A 216 -6.36 -15.09 8.06
N PHE A 217 -6.74 -15.67 9.20
CA PHE A 217 -5.88 -16.57 9.95
C PHE A 217 -5.54 -17.86 9.17
N ASP A 218 -6.51 -18.43 8.46
CA ASP A 218 -6.26 -19.60 7.60
C ASP A 218 -5.32 -19.24 6.43
N LEU A 219 -5.48 -18.05 5.85
CA LEU A 219 -4.55 -17.55 4.84
C LEU A 219 -3.13 -17.40 5.39
N VAL A 220 -2.96 -16.83 6.59
CA VAL A 220 -1.65 -16.69 7.26
C VAL A 220 -0.99 -18.05 7.42
N LYS A 221 -1.72 -19.06 7.94
CA LYS A 221 -1.21 -20.42 8.09
C LYS A 221 -0.81 -21.06 6.75
N ALA A 222 -1.61 -20.87 5.71
CA ALA A 222 -1.34 -21.43 4.39
C ALA A 222 -0.12 -20.79 3.72
N LEU A 223 0.04 -19.47 3.84
CA LEU A 223 1.19 -18.74 3.31
C LEU A 223 2.49 -19.12 4.02
N ASP A 224 2.44 -19.37 5.33
CA ASP A 224 3.61 -19.79 6.12
C ASP A 224 4.22 -21.14 5.65
N GLN A 225 3.42 -21.97 4.96
CA GLN A 225 3.85 -23.23 4.37
C GLN A 225 4.46 -23.10 2.97
N VAL A 226 4.48 -21.90 2.39
CA VAL A 226 5.06 -21.69 1.05
C VAL A 226 6.60 -21.67 1.16
N GLU A 227 7.23 -22.69 0.59
CA GLU A 227 8.70 -22.75 0.51
C GLU A 227 9.25 -21.69 -0.46
N GLY A 228 10.47 -21.23 -0.20
CA GLY A 228 11.18 -20.23 -1.01
C GLY A 228 10.86 -18.78 -0.67
N ILE A 229 9.73 -18.50 0.01
CA ILE A 229 9.48 -17.18 0.61
C ILE A 229 10.02 -17.22 2.05
N GLU A 230 11.00 -16.35 2.28
CA GLU A 230 11.67 -16.24 3.58
C GLU A 230 10.93 -15.30 4.53
N ARG A 231 10.18 -14.32 4.00
CA ARG A 231 9.55 -13.28 4.78
C ARG A 231 8.16 -12.91 4.26
N TYR A 232 7.18 -12.91 5.17
CA TYR A 232 5.88 -12.28 4.97
C TYR A 232 5.71 -11.10 5.91
N ARG A 233 5.19 -9.98 5.40
CA ARG A 233 4.78 -8.85 6.23
C ARG A 233 3.29 -8.62 6.10
N ILE A 234 2.63 -8.52 7.24
CA ILE A 234 1.24 -8.09 7.34
C ILE A 234 1.23 -6.58 7.11
N SER A 235 0.50 -6.11 6.08
CA SER A 235 0.28 -4.68 5.89
C SER A 235 -0.82 -4.18 6.83
N SER A 236 -1.46 -3.06 6.52
CA SER A 236 -2.48 -2.44 7.36
C SER A 236 -3.62 -3.41 7.71
N ILE A 237 -3.77 -3.73 8.98
CA ILE A 237 -4.84 -4.57 9.53
C ILE A 237 -5.56 -3.83 10.65
N GLU A 238 -6.89 -3.76 10.55
CA GLU A 238 -7.72 -3.08 11.54
C GLU A 238 -7.56 -3.71 12.94
N PRO A 239 -7.49 -2.91 14.02
CA PRO A 239 -7.24 -3.41 15.38
C PRO A 239 -8.24 -4.48 15.84
N ASN A 240 -9.51 -4.32 15.50
CA ASN A 240 -10.58 -5.27 15.84
C ASN A 240 -10.57 -6.55 14.99
N LEU A 241 -9.80 -6.62 13.94
CA LEU A 241 -9.63 -7.79 13.08
C LEU A 241 -8.26 -8.48 13.30
N LEU A 242 -7.34 -7.83 13.98
CA LEU A 242 -6.09 -8.43 14.45
C LEU A 242 -6.37 -9.21 15.74
N THR A 243 -6.67 -10.50 15.61
CA THR A 243 -6.95 -11.36 16.76
C THR A 243 -5.67 -11.71 17.53
N ASP A 244 -5.80 -12.06 18.81
CA ASP A 244 -4.67 -12.48 19.63
C ASP A 244 -4.03 -13.76 19.10
N GLU A 245 -4.85 -14.66 18.50
CA GLU A 245 -4.38 -15.89 17.83
C GLU A 245 -3.44 -15.57 16.65
N ILE A 246 -3.76 -14.56 15.84
CA ILE A 246 -2.88 -14.11 14.75
C ILE A 246 -1.55 -13.60 15.32
N ILE A 247 -1.59 -12.80 16.38
CA ILE A 247 -0.38 -12.25 17.03
C ILE A 247 0.50 -13.40 17.56
N GLU A 248 -0.09 -14.35 18.28
CA GLU A 248 0.59 -15.51 18.83
C GLU A 248 1.19 -16.41 17.73
N TYR A 249 0.46 -16.60 16.65
CA TYR A 249 0.94 -17.37 15.49
C TYR A 249 2.15 -16.68 14.84
N VAL A 250 2.08 -15.37 14.58
CA VAL A 250 3.19 -14.59 14.01
C VAL A 250 4.46 -14.71 14.88
N ALA A 251 4.32 -14.69 16.21
CA ALA A 251 5.44 -14.85 17.13
C ALA A 251 6.18 -16.19 17.01
N GLN A 252 5.52 -17.24 16.50
CA GLN A 252 6.07 -18.58 16.35
C GLN A 252 6.27 -18.99 14.88
N SER A 253 5.86 -18.14 13.95
CA SER A 253 5.90 -18.41 12.53
C SER A 253 7.32 -18.49 11.99
N ARG A 254 7.52 -19.36 11.01
CA ARG A 254 8.78 -19.47 10.25
C ARG A 254 9.07 -18.20 9.45
N ALA A 255 8.07 -17.65 8.80
CA ALA A 255 8.27 -16.64 7.77
C ALA A 255 7.51 -15.31 8.02
N PHE A 256 6.55 -15.27 8.92
CA PHE A 256 5.90 -14.00 9.26
C PHE A 256 6.79 -13.16 10.16
N MET A 257 7.06 -11.94 9.71
CA MET A 257 8.01 -11.05 10.38
C MET A 257 7.37 -10.33 11.57
N PRO A 258 8.15 -10.02 12.64
CA PRO A 258 7.70 -9.23 13.79
C PRO A 258 7.52 -7.76 13.40
N HIS A 259 6.54 -7.52 12.54
CA HIS A 259 6.22 -6.23 11.95
C HIS A 259 4.71 -6.09 11.77
N PHE A 260 4.14 -5.08 12.39
CA PHE A 260 2.71 -4.77 12.28
C PHE A 260 2.51 -3.34 11.83
N HIS A 261 1.50 -3.15 11.00
CA HIS A 261 1.00 -1.83 10.62
C HIS A 261 -0.49 -1.77 10.97
N ILE A 262 -0.84 -0.96 11.97
CA ILE A 262 -2.16 -0.96 12.59
C ILE A 262 -2.73 0.46 12.54
N PRO A 263 -3.82 0.73 11.78
CA PRO A 263 -4.40 2.06 11.69
C PRO A 263 -5.19 2.40 12.96
N LEU A 264 -4.67 3.34 13.75
CA LEU A 264 -5.38 3.90 14.91
C LEU A 264 -6.34 5.02 14.49
N GLN A 265 -5.89 5.88 13.60
CA GLN A 265 -6.53 7.07 13.08
C GLN A 265 -6.60 8.23 14.09
N SER A 266 -7.02 8.01 15.33
CA SER A 266 -6.98 8.98 16.43
C SER A 266 -6.80 8.29 17.79
N GLY A 267 -6.04 8.90 18.69
CA GLY A 267 -5.90 8.45 20.07
C GLY A 267 -6.98 9.01 21.01
N CYS A 268 -8.13 9.46 20.49
CA CYS A 268 -9.26 9.97 21.26
C CYS A 268 -10.55 9.25 20.84
N ASP A 269 -11.26 8.68 21.81
CA ASP A 269 -12.46 7.86 21.54
C ASP A 269 -13.62 8.67 20.93
N GLU A 270 -13.76 9.94 21.32
CA GLU A 270 -14.77 10.84 20.76
C GLU A 270 -14.52 11.04 19.25
N VAL A 271 -13.26 11.24 18.85
CA VAL A 271 -12.88 11.38 17.44
C VAL A 271 -13.07 10.05 16.69
N LEU A 272 -12.71 8.92 17.30
CA LEU A 272 -12.92 7.58 16.71
C LEU A 272 -14.41 7.32 16.46
N LYS A 273 -15.31 7.73 17.37
CA LYS A 273 -16.78 7.64 17.17
C LYS A 273 -17.24 8.52 16.00
N LEU A 274 -16.74 9.77 15.91
CA LEU A 274 -17.03 10.67 14.78
C LEU A 274 -16.54 10.09 13.44
N MET A 275 -15.39 9.39 13.46
CA MET A 275 -14.84 8.67 12.31
C MET A 275 -15.61 7.39 11.97
N ARG A 276 -16.53 6.93 12.85
CA ARG A 276 -17.23 5.64 12.76
C ARG A 276 -16.28 4.44 12.78
N ARG A 277 -15.25 4.51 13.65
CA ARG A 277 -14.35 3.37 13.85
C ARG A 277 -15.02 2.29 14.68
N ARG A 278 -14.61 1.04 14.49
CA ARG A 278 -15.19 -0.15 15.14
C ARG A 278 -14.35 -0.64 16.32
N TYR A 279 -13.54 0.22 16.86
CA TYR A 279 -12.68 0.00 18.02
C TYR A 279 -12.51 1.32 18.78
N ASP A 280 -12.01 1.21 19.98
CA ASP A 280 -11.63 2.31 20.86
C ASP A 280 -10.13 2.28 21.21
N THR A 281 -9.68 3.26 21.95
CA THR A 281 -8.29 3.36 22.39
C THR A 281 -7.89 2.20 23.31
N ALA A 282 -8.81 1.70 24.13
CA ALA A 282 -8.55 0.58 25.05
C ALA A 282 -8.25 -0.73 24.27
N LEU A 283 -9.05 -1.07 23.25
CA LEU A 283 -8.78 -2.22 22.38
C LEU A 283 -7.45 -2.06 21.67
N PHE A 284 -7.16 -0.85 21.15
CA PHE A 284 -5.90 -0.58 20.47
C PHE A 284 -4.70 -0.79 21.40
N ALA A 285 -4.73 -0.21 22.60
CA ALA A 285 -3.67 -0.37 23.60
C ALA A 285 -3.47 -1.84 23.98
N HIS A 286 -4.57 -2.61 24.14
CA HIS A 286 -4.51 -4.06 24.38
C HIS A 286 -3.75 -4.79 23.28
N LYS A 287 -4.01 -4.47 21.99
CA LYS A 287 -3.29 -5.10 20.86
C LYS A 287 -1.80 -4.78 20.85
N ILE A 288 -1.44 -3.50 21.12
CA ILE A 288 -0.04 -3.12 21.24
C ILE A 288 0.65 -3.90 22.36
N GLN A 289 0.02 -3.94 23.56
CA GLN A 289 0.56 -4.68 24.69
C GLN A 289 0.71 -6.17 24.36
N LYS A 290 -0.30 -6.80 23.79
CA LYS A 290 -0.24 -8.21 23.38
C LYS A 290 0.90 -8.51 22.42
N ILE A 291 1.12 -7.65 21.42
CA ILE A 291 2.26 -7.80 20.50
C ILE A 291 3.58 -7.71 21.28
N LYS A 292 3.74 -6.72 22.14
CA LYS A 292 4.97 -6.50 22.91
C LYS A 292 5.24 -7.60 23.93
N ASP A 293 4.21 -8.19 24.52
CA ASP A 293 4.34 -9.30 25.44
C ASP A 293 4.95 -10.55 24.79
N VAL A 294 4.56 -10.83 23.53
CA VAL A 294 5.05 -12.04 22.81
C VAL A 294 6.20 -11.76 21.85
N MET A 295 6.35 -10.52 21.40
CA MET A 295 7.40 -10.04 20.49
C MET A 295 7.90 -8.64 20.91
N PRO A 296 8.71 -8.52 21.98
CA PRO A 296 9.17 -7.20 22.49
C PRO A 296 9.91 -6.36 21.44
N HIS A 297 10.60 -7.04 20.51
CA HIS A 297 11.37 -6.43 19.43
C HIS A 297 10.55 -6.10 18.17
N ALA A 298 9.24 -6.35 18.18
CA ALA A 298 8.39 -6.09 17.00
C ALA A 298 8.33 -4.60 16.66
N PHE A 299 8.41 -4.32 15.35
CA PHE A 299 8.10 -3.01 14.80
C PHE A 299 6.58 -2.81 14.73
N ILE A 300 6.09 -1.69 15.24
CA ILE A 300 4.68 -1.32 15.17
C ILE A 300 4.56 0.07 14.54
N GLY A 301 4.06 0.11 13.30
CA GLY A 301 3.69 1.33 12.60
C GLY A 301 2.20 1.65 12.80
N VAL A 302 1.87 2.92 13.00
CA VAL A 302 0.52 3.38 13.33
C VAL A 302 0.11 4.53 12.42
N ASP A 303 -1.02 4.39 11.72
CA ASP A 303 -1.59 5.50 10.95
C ASP A 303 -2.39 6.43 11.85
N VAL A 304 -2.18 7.72 11.71
CA VAL A 304 -2.89 8.78 12.44
C VAL A 304 -3.31 9.89 11.49
N ILE A 305 -4.56 10.34 11.60
CA ILE A 305 -5.09 11.46 10.83
C ILE A 305 -5.30 12.64 11.79
N VAL A 306 -4.73 13.79 11.49
CA VAL A 306 -4.91 15.01 12.27
C VAL A 306 -5.83 16.00 11.58
N GLY A 307 -6.57 16.77 12.35
CA GLY A 307 -7.41 17.86 11.87
C GLY A 307 -8.68 17.37 11.20
N THR A 308 -9.21 16.22 11.60
CA THR A 308 -10.54 15.79 11.20
C THR A 308 -11.62 16.73 11.73
N ARG A 309 -12.74 16.78 11.06
CA ARG A 309 -13.88 17.57 11.58
C ARG A 309 -14.29 17.01 12.95
N GLY A 310 -14.55 17.90 13.90
CA GLY A 310 -14.87 17.57 15.28
C GLY A 310 -13.67 17.33 16.21
N GLU A 311 -12.42 17.33 15.67
CA GLU A 311 -11.22 17.23 16.49
C GLU A 311 -10.90 18.59 17.14
N THR A 312 -11.36 18.79 18.37
CA THR A 312 -11.03 19.97 19.17
C THR A 312 -9.57 19.94 19.63
N GLU A 313 -9.07 21.03 20.20
CA GLU A 313 -7.74 21.07 20.80
C GLU A 313 -7.63 20.08 21.97
N GLU A 314 -8.67 19.97 22.79
CA GLU A 314 -8.73 19.01 23.90
C GLU A 314 -8.61 17.57 23.38
N TYR A 315 -9.35 17.19 22.34
CA TYR A 315 -9.30 15.85 21.76
C TYR A 315 -7.95 15.56 21.10
N PHE A 316 -7.34 16.55 20.46
CA PHE A 316 -5.99 16.39 19.92
C PHE A 316 -4.97 16.16 21.04
N ASN A 317 -5.06 16.92 22.15
CA ASN A 317 -4.15 16.73 23.29
C ASN A 317 -4.31 15.35 23.93
N GLN A 318 -5.54 14.85 24.08
CA GLN A 318 -5.80 13.47 24.52
C GLN A 318 -5.15 12.45 23.59
N ALA A 319 -5.33 12.61 22.27
CA ALA A 319 -4.74 11.74 21.27
C ALA A 319 -3.21 11.76 21.29
N TYR A 320 -2.61 12.94 21.48
CA TYR A 320 -1.16 13.10 21.57
C TYR A 320 -0.58 12.38 22.80
N GLU A 321 -1.17 12.59 23.98
CA GLU A 321 -0.72 11.94 25.23
C GLU A 321 -0.91 10.41 25.15
N PHE A 322 -2.01 9.94 24.56
CA PHE A 322 -2.22 8.51 24.33
C PHE A 322 -1.11 7.92 23.44
N LEU A 323 -0.83 8.52 22.29
CA LEU A 323 0.21 8.07 21.35
C LEU A 323 1.62 8.14 21.98
N LYS A 324 1.88 9.16 22.80
CA LYS A 324 3.15 9.30 23.51
C LYS A 324 3.38 8.16 24.49
N GLY A 325 2.33 7.71 25.17
CA GLY A 325 2.39 6.62 26.16
C GLY A 325 2.44 5.21 25.56
N LEU A 326 2.16 5.03 24.25
CA LEU A 326 2.18 3.72 23.61
C LEU A 326 3.59 3.27 23.22
N ASP A 327 3.88 1.98 23.40
CA ASP A 327 5.10 1.35 22.90
C ASP A 327 4.95 0.98 21.39
N VAL A 328 4.92 2.03 20.57
CA VAL A 328 4.89 1.91 19.10
C VAL A 328 6.16 2.52 18.51
N THR A 329 6.52 2.07 17.30
CA THR A 329 7.81 2.43 16.68
C THR A 329 7.71 3.67 15.81
N GLN A 330 6.65 3.79 15.01
CA GLN A 330 6.52 4.86 14.02
C GLN A 330 5.07 5.30 13.86
N LEU A 331 4.87 6.60 13.71
CA LEU A 331 3.57 7.17 13.33
C LEU A 331 3.60 7.61 11.88
N HIS A 332 2.63 7.15 11.11
CA HIS A 332 2.36 7.66 9.77
C HIS A 332 1.29 8.73 9.89
N VAL A 333 1.72 9.99 9.86
CA VAL A 333 0.84 11.14 10.11
C VAL A 333 0.27 11.68 8.83
N PHE A 334 -1.06 11.77 8.76
CA PHE A 334 -1.80 12.30 7.63
C PHE A 334 -2.62 13.52 8.05
N SER A 335 -2.53 14.62 7.29
CA SER A 335 -3.47 15.72 7.45
C SER A 335 -4.80 15.38 6.78
N TYR A 336 -5.89 15.57 7.50
CA TYR A 336 -7.23 15.34 6.97
C TYR A 336 -7.49 16.18 5.73
N SER A 337 -7.95 15.52 4.67
CA SER A 337 -8.39 16.14 3.42
C SER A 337 -9.90 15.93 3.24
N GLU A 338 -10.65 17.00 3.13
CA GLU A 338 -12.07 16.93 2.87
C GLU A 338 -12.35 16.28 1.51
N ARG A 339 -13.34 15.38 1.49
CA ARG A 339 -13.73 14.68 0.27
C ARG A 339 -15.22 14.87 0.03
N PRO A 340 -15.63 15.32 -1.18
CA PRO A 340 -17.02 15.45 -1.54
C PRO A 340 -17.81 14.14 -1.32
N GLY A 341 -19.01 14.23 -0.81
CA GLY A 341 -19.90 13.08 -0.57
C GLY A 341 -19.63 12.29 0.71
N THR A 342 -18.58 12.64 1.48
CA THR A 342 -18.29 11.97 2.75
C THR A 342 -19.18 12.48 3.89
N GLN A 343 -19.50 11.61 4.85
CA GLN A 343 -20.32 11.99 6.01
C GLN A 343 -19.58 12.94 6.96
N ALA A 344 -18.25 12.92 6.95
CA ALA A 344 -17.44 13.84 7.74
C ALA A 344 -17.74 15.31 7.48
N LEU A 345 -18.16 15.67 6.26
CA LEU A 345 -18.52 17.06 5.93
C LEU A 345 -19.74 17.59 6.69
N LYS A 346 -20.53 16.72 7.31
CA LYS A 346 -21.69 17.07 8.16
C LYS A 346 -21.31 17.29 9.62
N ILE A 347 -20.07 17.02 10.00
CA ILE A 347 -19.59 17.22 11.36
C ILE A 347 -19.17 18.69 11.49
N ASP A 348 -19.64 19.33 12.56
CA ASP A 348 -19.22 20.66 12.92
C ASP A 348 -17.76 20.74 13.38
N HIS A 349 -17.26 21.91 13.65
CA HIS A 349 -15.89 22.19 14.05
C HIS A 349 -14.85 21.79 12.98
N VAL A 350 -14.49 22.75 12.15
CA VAL A 350 -13.47 22.61 11.09
C VAL A 350 -12.13 23.08 11.65
N VAL A 351 -11.12 22.24 11.54
CA VAL A 351 -9.74 22.58 11.92
C VAL A 351 -9.08 23.35 10.79
N SER A 352 -8.44 24.47 11.08
CA SER A 352 -7.77 25.31 10.08
C SER A 352 -6.55 24.60 9.47
N PRO A 353 -6.12 24.99 8.25
CA PRO A 353 -4.92 24.42 7.64
C PRO A 353 -3.65 24.62 8.48
N GLU A 354 -3.52 25.78 9.13
CA GLU A 354 -2.39 26.14 10.00
C GLU A 354 -2.35 25.21 11.22
N GLU A 355 -3.52 24.97 11.80
CA GLU A 355 -3.64 24.10 12.97
C GLU A 355 -3.38 22.61 12.60
N LYS A 356 -3.88 22.15 11.45
CA LYS A 356 -3.54 20.82 10.91
C LYS A 356 -2.03 20.68 10.72
N HIS A 357 -1.37 21.71 10.20
CA HIS A 357 0.07 21.71 10.02
C HIS A 357 0.80 21.62 11.40
N ARG A 358 0.42 22.44 12.37
CA ARG A 358 0.99 22.42 13.73
C ARG A 358 0.85 21.02 14.37
N ARG A 359 -0.34 20.43 14.34
CA ARG A 359 -0.61 19.09 14.87
C ARG A 359 0.21 18.01 14.16
N SER A 360 0.32 18.10 12.83
CA SER A 360 1.16 17.19 12.06
C SER A 360 2.62 17.27 12.47
N GLN A 361 3.18 18.47 12.66
CA GLN A 361 4.58 18.66 13.07
C GLN A 361 4.84 18.05 14.46
N LEU A 362 3.94 18.21 15.41
CA LEU A 362 4.07 17.61 16.74
C LEU A 362 4.11 16.08 16.68
N LEU A 363 3.21 15.46 15.91
CA LEU A 363 3.19 14.00 15.78
C LEU A 363 4.35 13.46 14.95
N LEU A 364 4.83 14.19 13.95
CA LEU A 364 6.03 13.81 13.19
C LEU A 364 7.27 13.83 14.10
N ALA A 365 7.43 14.87 14.93
CA ALA A 365 8.52 14.91 15.92
C ALA A 365 8.46 13.74 16.91
N LEU A 366 7.27 13.41 17.41
CA LEU A 366 7.06 12.23 18.26
C LEU A 366 7.40 10.92 17.52
N SER A 367 7.03 10.81 16.25
CA SER A 367 7.37 9.65 15.41
C SER A 367 8.88 9.49 15.26
N ASP A 368 9.58 10.59 14.99
CA ASP A 368 11.04 10.58 14.83
C ASP A 368 11.73 10.16 16.14
N GLU A 369 11.29 10.68 17.28
CA GLU A 369 11.78 10.27 18.60
C GLU A 369 11.62 8.76 18.83
N LYS A 370 10.42 8.23 18.62
CA LYS A 370 10.12 6.80 18.78
C LYS A 370 10.92 5.92 17.83
N THR A 371 11.02 6.30 16.56
CA THR A 371 11.77 5.55 15.54
C THR A 371 13.25 5.52 15.89
N ARG A 372 13.83 6.63 16.30
CA ARG A 372 15.24 6.70 16.73
C ARG A 372 15.51 5.86 17.96
N ALA A 373 14.62 5.91 18.96
CA ALA A 373 14.74 5.09 20.17
C ALA A 373 14.69 3.58 19.81
N PHE A 374 13.77 3.19 18.93
CA PHE A 374 13.67 1.81 18.46
C PHE A 374 14.95 1.37 17.71
N TYR A 375 15.47 2.17 16.80
CA TYR A 375 16.70 1.84 16.09
C TYR A 375 17.90 1.76 17.06
N ALA A 376 18.04 2.72 17.97
CA ALA A 376 19.12 2.75 18.95
C ALA A 376 19.15 1.50 19.82
N SER A 377 17.99 0.94 20.17
CA SER A 377 17.91 -0.28 20.99
C SER A 377 18.43 -1.53 20.25
N HIS A 378 18.69 -1.47 18.96
CA HIS A 378 19.22 -2.57 18.14
C HIS A 378 20.71 -2.44 17.83
N ILE A 379 21.37 -1.36 18.21
CA ILE A 379 22.82 -1.17 18.02
C ILE A 379 23.59 -2.31 18.70
N GLY A 380 24.55 -2.90 18.01
CA GLY A 380 25.38 -4.00 18.46
C GLY A 380 24.79 -5.39 18.23
N GLN A 381 23.50 -5.49 17.88
CA GLN A 381 22.84 -6.77 17.64
C GLN A 381 23.25 -7.36 16.28
N GLU A 382 23.30 -8.69 16.20
CA GLU A 382 23.44 -9.44 14.96
C GLU A 382 22.06 -9.81 14.42
N THR A 383 21.87 -9.59 13.12
CA THR A 383 20.58 -9.85 12.46
C THR A 383 20.79 -10.17 10.99
N VAL A 384 19.71 -10.55 10.31
CA VAL A 384 19.67 -10.77 8.86
C VAL A 384 18.92 -9.64 8.19
N VAL A 385 19.53 -9.06 7.16
CA VAL A 385 18.98 -7.94 6.38
C VAL A 385 18.68 -8.41 4.97
N LEU A 386 17.47 -8.15 4.46
CA LEU A 386 17.18 -8.28 3.04
C LEU A 386 17.61 -6.98 2.33
N MET A 387 18.64 -7.09 1.49
CA MET A 387 19.20 -5.95 0.78
C MET A 387 18.36 -5.61 -0.46
N GLU A 388 18.16 -4.32 -0.67
CA GLU A 388 17.41 -3.78 -1.82
C GLU A 388 18.37 -3.23 -2.87
N LYS A 389 17.93 -3.30 -4.13
CA LYS A 389 18.68 -2.77 -5.26
C LYS A 389 18.99 -1.28 -5.10
N SER A 390 20.23 -0.92 -5.37
CA SER A 390 20.71 0.47 -5.36
C SER A 390 21.35 0.86 -6.69
N LYS A 391 21.51 2.16 -6.91
CA LYS A 391 22.23 2.69 -8.07
C LYS A 391 23.74 2.56 -7.85
N PRO A 392 24.53 2.25 -8.89
CA PRO A 392 25.98 2.26 -8.77
C PRO A 392 26.50 3.56 -8.15
N GLY A 393 27.40 3.43 -7.18
CA GLY A 393 28.03 4.57 -6.48
C GLY A 393 27.18 5.18 -5.34
N THR A 394 26.01 4.60 -5.02
CA THR A 394 25.22 5.00 -3.85
C THR A 394 25.17 3.86 -2.83
N PRO A 395 25.14 4.12 -1.51
CA PRO A 395 24.98 3.08 -0.51
C PRO A 395 23.76 2.21 -0.78
N MET A 396 23.84 0.94 -0.40
CA MET A 396 22.73 0.03 -0.43
C MET A 396 21.95 0.10 0.88
N HIS A 397 20.65 -0.10 0.79
CA HIS A 397 19.82 -0.20 1.96
C HIS A 397 19.06 -1.53 1.96
N GLY A 398 18.73 -1.98 3.15
CA GLY A 398 17.90 -3.16 3.34
C GLY A 398 17.16 -3.06 4.66
N PHE A 399 16.36 -4.08 4.96
CA PHE A 399 15.57 -4.10 6.19
C PHE A 399 15.79 -5.41 6.94
N THR A 400 15.87 -5.31 8.26
CA THR A 400 15.84 -6.46 9.16
C THR A 400 14.45 -7.13 9.15
N ASP A 401 14.30 -8.24 9.83
CA ASP A 401 13.01 -8.89 10.07
C ASP A 401 12.01 -7.93 10.75
N ASN A 402 12.43 -7.21 11.78
CA ASN A 402 11.65 -6.19 12.49
C ASN A 402 11.77 -4.78 11.92
N TYR A 403 12.08 -4.65 10.65
CA TYR A 403 11.99 -3.42 9.85
C TYR A 403 12.97 -2.30 10.24
N VAL A 404 14.07 -2.59 10.91
CA VAL A 404 15.17 -1.62 11.05
C VAL A 404 15.84 -1.45 9.69
N ARG A 405 15.97 -0.21 9.25
CA ARG A 405 16.67 0.12 8.01
C ARG A 405 18.18 0.08 8.23
N VAL A 406 18.88 -0.64 7.38
CA VAL A 406 20.33 -0.83 7.44
C VAL A 406 20.99 -0.34 6.17
N GLU A 407 22.12 0.34 6.30
CA GLU A 407 22.93 0.83 5.20
C GLU A 407 24.23 0.02 5.11
N LEU A 408 24.57 -0.43 3.89
CA LEU A 408 25.84 -1.08 3.54
C LEU A 408 26.52 -0.33 2.38
N PRO A 409 27.86 -0.47 2.22
CA PRO A 409 28.53 -0.05 1.01
C PRO A 409 27.93 -0.71 -0.23
N TYR A 410 28.02 -0.03 -1.39
CA TYR A 410 27.50 -0.56 -2.64
C TYR A 410 28.23 -1.86 -3.04
N ASP A 411 27.47 -2.94 -3.19
CA ASP A 411 27.90 -4.22 -3.76
C ASP A 411 26.71 -4.85 -4.49
N LEU A 412 26.80 -4.94 -5.82
CA LEU A 412 25.72 -5.47 -6.66
C LEU A 412 25.38 -6.94 -6.33
N SER A 413 26.33 -7.72 -5.82
CA SER A 413 26.11 -9.13 -5.44
C SER A 413 25.14 -9.29 -4.28
N LEU A 414 24.90 -8.22 -3.52
CA LEU A 414 23.98 -8.22 -2.38
C LEU A 414 22.53 -7.92 -2.77
N ASP A 415 22.25 -7.53 -4.02
CA ASP A 415 20.88 -7.23 -4.48
C ASP A 415 19.98 -8.46 -4.29
N ASN A 416 18.86 -8.25 -3.59
CA ASN A 416 17.89 -9.30 -3.22
C ASN A 416 18.50 -10.47 -2.40
N GLN A 417 19.57 -10.22 -1.65
CA GLN A 417 20.20 -11.23 -0.77
C GLN A 417 19.84 -10.98 0.70
N LEU A 418 19.69 -12.07 1.42
CA LEU A 418 19.62 -12.08 2.89
C LEU A 418 21.03 -12.11 3.44
N VAL A 419 21.47 -11.03 4.05
CA VAL A 419 22.85 -10.81 4.51
C VAL A 419 22.89 -10.74 6.02
N ARG A 420 23.75 -11.54 6.65
CA ARG A 420 23.97 -11.47 8.09
C ARG A 420 24.88 -10.30 8.41
N VAL A 421 24.43 -9.42 9.33
CA VAL A 421 25.14 -8.21 9.70
C VAL A 421 25.13 -7.99 11.21
N ARG A 422 26.12 -7.25 11.69
CA ARG A 422 26.09 -6.60 13.01
C ARG A 422 25.67 -5.14 12.81
N LEU A 423 24.67 -4.69 13.57
CA LEU A 423 24.16 -3.33 13.53
C LEU A 423 25.11 -2.38 14.29
N GLY A 424 25.53 -1.31 13.63
CA GLY A 424 26.37 -0.24 14.17
C GLY A 424 25.57 1.01 14.49
N GLU A 425 26.28 2.14 14.55
CA GLU A 425 25.71 3.45 14.79
C GLU A 425 24.82 3.93 13.63
N PHE A 426 24.11 5.03 13.86
CA PHE A 426 23.35 5.68 12.80
C PHE A 426 24.27 6.15 11.66
N ASN A 427 23.76 6.06 10.43
CA ASN A 427 24.40 6.69 9.28
C ASN A 427 24.36 8.23 9.40
N GLU A 428 25.04 8.92 8.50
CA GLU A 428 25.20 10.39 8.52
C GLU A 428 23.85 11.12 8.57
N ASP A 429 22.85 10.64 7.85
CA ASP A 429 21.49 11.22 7.80
C ASP A 429 20.66 10.89 9.04
N GLY A 430 21.06 9.96 9.87
CA GLY A 430 20.27 9.44 11.00
C GLY A 430 19.04 8.64 10.57
N THR A 431 19.00 8.14 9.31
CA THR A 431 17.85 7.46 8.73
C THR A 431 17.97 5.94 8.68
N ALA A 432 19.16 5.40 8.96
CA ALA A 432 19.47 3.98 8.96
C ALA A 432 20.60 3.69 9.96
N LEU A 433 20.74 2.42 10.36
CA LEU A 433 21.94 1.96 11.05
C LEU A 433 22.98 1.45 10.04
N LEU A 434 24.24 1.72 10.29
CA LEU A 434 25.34 1.16 9.52
C LEU A 434 25.47 -0.34 9.82
N GLY A 435 25.65 -1.16 8.80
CA GLY A 435 25.86 -2.59 8.95
C GLY A 435 27.32 -3.00 8.73
N THR A 436 27.76 -4.03 9.46
CA THR A 436 29.02 -4.74 9.18
C THR A 436 28.67 -6.18 8.82
N ILE A 437 29.06 -6.63 7.63
CA ILE A 437 28.81 -8.01 7.16
C ILE A 437 29.65 -8.97 8.02
N LEU A 438 29.02 -10.11 8.41
CA LEU A 438 29.60 -11.14 9.27
C LEU A 438 30.08 -12.36 8.47
#